data_2d58a26a2cd490d2cbf80b8442848be6
#
_entry.id   2d58a26a2cd490d2cbf80b8442848be6
#
_cell.length_a   1.000
_cell.length_b   1.000
_cell.length_c   1.000
_cell.angle_alpha   90.00
_cell.angle_beta   90.00
_cell.angle_gamma   90.00
#
_symmetry.space_group_name_H-M   'P 1'
#
loop_
_entity.id
_entity.type
_entity.pdbx_description
1 polymer ?
#
loop_
_entity_poly.entity_id
_entity_poly.type
_entity_poly.pdbx_seq_one_letter_code
_entity_poly.pdbx_strand_id
1 'polypeptide(L)'
;IGSVTYRVRGCYADSDNYGVSNSDTVEILPETNMICDLETGVWLEMRLSETQLRTNRTSFSAGVSTVHLVGLAYPVEERSEQRDRAMSVACAWPHAQRAAALALEALVGRLVCLKDRYGNMVIGSLPSLESNCDEFMRRYSFTISHTNREEAITLDP
;
A
#
# COMPACT_ATOMS: atom_id res chain seq x y z
N ILE A 1 -7.92 -6.70 2.53
CA ILE A 1 -7.06 -7.74 3.06
C ILE A 1 -6.76 -7.37 4.49
N GLY A 2 -7.02 -8.25 5.39
CA GLY A 2 -6.89 -8.04 6.82
C GLY A 2 -6.91 -9.37 7.55
N SER A 3 -6.93 -9.34 8.86
CA SER A 3 -7.16 -10.53 9.66
C SER A 3 -8.63 -10.92 9.59
N VAL A 4 -8.88 -12.20 9.39
CA VAL A 4 -10.23 -12.80 9.47
C VAL A 4 -10.28 -13.65 10.71
N THR A 5 -11.22 -13.33 11.59
CA THR A 5 -11.50 -14.13 12.78
C THR A 5 -12.69 -15.03 12.49
N TYR A 6 -12.56 -16.32 12.71
CA TYR A 6 -13.63 -17.29 12.53
C TYR A 6 -13.89 -18.08 13.81
N ARG A 7 -15.12 -18.56 13.93
CA ARG A 7 -15.55 -19.46 15.00
C ARG A 7 -16.36 -20.59 14.41
N VAL A 8 -16.20 -21.77 14.92
CA VAL A 8 -17.05 -22.90 14.57
C VAL A 8 -18.17 -22.99 15.59
N ARG A 9 -19.41 -23.07 15.10
CA ARG A 9 -20.62 -23.28 15.90
C ARG A 9 -21.14 -24.67 15.63
N GLY A 10 -21.10 -25.52 16.66
CA GLY A 10 -21.77 -26.83 16.63
C GLY A 10 -23.20 -26.69 17.19
N CYS A 11 -24.20 -27.13 16.44
CA CYS A 11 -25.59 -27.18 16.89
C CYS A 11 -26.01 -28.63 17.06
N TYR A 12 -26.73 -28.93 18.13
CA TYR A 12 -27.43 -30.20 18.27
C TYR A 12 -28.77 -30.11 17.51
N ALA A 13 -29.14 -31.23 16.85
CA ALA A 13 -30.28 -31.24 15.93
C ALA A 13 -31.64 -30.83 16.54
N ASP A 14 -31.79 -31.00 17.87
CA ASP A 14 -33.08 -30.82 18.56
C ASP A 14 -33.01 -29.81 19.71
N SER A 15 -32.00 -28.95 19.75
CA SER A 15 -31.90 -27.98 20.85
C SER A 15 -31.29 -26.65 20.38
N ASP A 16 -31.72 -25.57 21.01
CA ASP A 16 -31.11 -24.25 20.86
C ASP A 16 -29.73 -24.14 21.54
N ASN A 17 -29.27 -25.24 22.14
CA ASN A 17 -27.96 -25.32 22.73
C ASN A 17 -26.90 -25.50 21.65
N TYR A 18 -25.88 -24.66 21.68
CA TYR A 18 -24.75 -24.73 20.77
C TYR A 18 -23.43 -24.56 21.53
N GLY A 19 -22.43 -25.30 21.10
CA GLY A 19 -21.05 -25.06 21.50
C GLY A 19 -20.38 -24.11 20.51
N VAL A 20 -19.65 -23.14 20.99
CA VAL A 20 -18.84 -22.26 20.15
C VAL A 20 -17.38 -22.56 20.42
N SER A 21 -16.62 -22.81 19.36
CA SER A 21 -15.17 -22.98 19.46
C SER A 21 -14.50 -21.67 19.89
N ASN A 22 -13.27 -21.77 20.32
CA ASN A 22 -12.42 -20.59 20.44
C ASN A 22 -12.31 -19.90 19.07
N SER A 23 -12.25 -18.56 19.10
CA SER A 23 -11.96 -17.80 17.90
C SER A 23 -10.51 -18.01 17.50
N ASP A 24 -10.27 -18.17 16.19
CA ASP A 24 -8.94 -18.13 15.61
C ASP A 24 -8.85 -17.02 14.61
N THR A 25 -7.67 -16.47 14.43
CA THR A 25 -7.44 -15.32 13.54
C THR A 25 -6.37 -15.69 12.54
N VAL A 26 -6.73 -15.62 11.26
CA VAL A 26 -5.81 -15.85 10.15
C VAL A 26 -5.56 -14.54 9.44
N GLU A 27 -4.30 -14.22 9.23
CA GLU A 27 -3.91 -13.11 8.37
C GLU A 27 -3.94 -13.57 6.91
N ILE A 28 -4.75 -12.89 6.11
CA ILE A 28 -4.84 -13.15 4.67
C ILE A 28 -3.96 -12.14 3.95
N LEU A 29 -2.88 -12.63 3.35
CA LEU A 29 -2.01 -11.85 2.49
C LEU A 29 -2.46 -11.98 1.03
N PRO A 30 -2.38 -10.91 0.23
CA PRO A 30 -2.65 -11.00 -1.19
C PRO A 30 -1.55 -11.78 -1.91
N GLU A 31 -1.92 -12.53 -2.94
CA GLU A 31 -0.93 -13.19 -3.81
C GLU A 31 -0.16 -12.17 -4.68
N THR A 32 -0.79 -11.02 -4.93
CA THR A 32 -0.26 -9.94 -5.76
C THR A 32 -0.29 -8.62 -5.01
N ASN A 33 0.33 -7.59 -5.59
CA ASN A 33 0.15 -6.24 -5.09
C ASN A 33 -1.27 -5.76 -5.38
N MET A 34 -1.85 -5.03 -4.44
CA MET A 34 -3.19 -4.49 -4.55
C MET A 34 -3.20 -3.00 -4.21
N ILE A 35 -3.96 -2.22 -4.98
CA ILE A 35 -4.19 -0.81 -4.71
C ILE A 35 -5.68 -0.56 -4.52
N CYS A 36 -6.04 0.23 -3.53
CA CYS A 36 -7.41 0.60 -3.22
C CYS A 36 -7.57 2.11 -3.32
N ASP A 37 -8.61 2.55 -4.00
CA ASP A 37 -9.10 3.91 -3.86
C ASP A 37 -9.83 4.03 -2.52
N LEU A 38 -9.32 4.86 -1.62
CA LEU A 38 -9.89 5.02 -0.29
C LEU A 38 -11.22 5.80 -0.28
N GLU A 39 -11.52 6.51 -1.34
CA GLU A 39 -12.78 7.23 -1.49
C GLU A 39 -13.93 6.26 -1.86
N THR A 40 -13.68 5.36 -2.80
CA THR A 40 -14.68 4.41 -3.30
C THR A 40 -14.62 3.04 -2.64
N GLY A 41 -13.52 2.69 -1.98
CA GLY A 41 -13.28 1.37 -1.41
C GLY A 41 -13.00 0.27 -2.43
N VAL A 42 -12.81 0.62 -3.70
CA VAL A 42 -12.58 -0.35 -4.78
C VAL A 42 -11.13 -0.78 -4.82
N TRP A 43 -10.89 -2.08 -4.79
CA TRP A 43 -9.59 -2.69 -4.90
C TRP A 43 -9.28 -3.07 -6.34
N LEU A 44 -8.07 -2.75 -6.77
CA LEU A 44 -7.51 -3.14 -8.05
C LEU A 44 -6.31 -4.06 -7.82
N GLU A 45 -6.35 -5.25 -8.40
CA GLU A 45 -5.23 -6.18 -8.42
C GLU A 45 -4.18 -5.73 -9.43
N MET A 46 -2.94 -5.58 -8.99
CA MET A 46 -1.82 -5.20 -9.85
C MET A 46 -1.06 -6.44 -10.28
N ARG A 47 -1.25 -6.83 -11.53
CA ARG A 47 -0.53 -7.97 -12.08
C ARG A 47 0.92 -7.62 -12.35
N LEU A 48 1.79 -8.55 -12.05
CA LEU A 48 3.22 -8.45 -12.28
C LEU A 48 3.57 -9.27 -13.52
N SER A 49 4.38 -8.72 -14.41
CA SER A 49 5.00 -9.53 -15.45
C SER A 49 6.12 -10.38 -14.82
N GLU A 50 6.26 -11.62 -15.29
CA GLU A 50 7.03 -12.67 -14.60
C GLU A 50 8.52 -12.40 -14.42
N THR A 51 9.12 -11.49 -15.16
CA THR A 51 10.59 -11.40 -15.27
C THR A 51 11.23 -10.16 -14.66
N GLN A 52 10.54 -9.05 -14.48
CA GLN A 52 11.19 -7.79 -14.08
C GLN A 52 10.53 -7.02 -12.92
N LEU A 53 9.33 -7.39 -12.53
CA LEU A 53 8.49 -6.56 -11.64
C LEU A 53 8.30 -7.16 -10.24
N ARG A 54 9.15 -8.09 -9.83
CA ARG A 54 9.01 -8.78 -8.54
C ARG A 54 9.51 -7.97 -7.33
N THR A 55 10.16 -6.84 -7.55
CA THR A 55 10.75 -6.06 -6.47
C THR A 55 9.93 -4.82 -6.16
N ASN A 56 9.14 -4.90 -5.10
CA ASN A 56 8.66 -3.70 -4.43
C ASN A 56 9.82 -3.10 -3.63
N ARG A 57 9.99 -1.81 -3.71
CA ARG A 57 11.00 -1.10 -2.92
C ARG A 57 10.30 -0.24 -1.88
N THR A 58 10.56 -0.53 -0.62
CA THR A 58 10.17 0.34 0.48
C THR A 58 11.38 1.14 0.92
N SER A 59 11.25 2.45 0.98
CA SER A 59 12.26 3.37 1.49
C SER A 59 11.78 4.00 2.79
N PHE A 60 12.73 4.17 3.70
CA PHE A 60 12.53 4.88 4.95
C PHE A 60 13.57 5.99 5.00
N SER A 61 13.13 7.21 5.28
CA SER A 61 14.02 8.34 5.50
C SER A 61 13.61 9.08 6.76
N ALA A 62 14.59 9.68 7.41
CA ALA A 62 14.41 10.61 8.50
C ALA A 62 15.08 11.93 8.11
N GLY A 63 14.47 13.03 8.44
CA GLY A 63 15.07 14.35 8.23
C GLY A 63 16.29 14.47 9.15
N VAL A 64 17.49 14.48 8.56
CA VAL A 64 18.74 14.79 9.24
C VAL A 64 19.35 15.99 8.54
N SER A 65 19.52 17.09 9.26
CA SER A 65 20.22 18.27 8.79
C SER A 65 21.54 18.42 9.53
N THR A 66 22.57 18.85 8.81
CA THR A 66 23.89 19.07 9.38
C THR A 66 24.18 20.55 9.36
N VAL A 67 24.41 21.12 10.53
CA VAL A 67 24.70 22.56 10.70
C VAL A 67 26.17 22.74 11.05
N HIS A 68 26.87 23.53 10.25
CA HIS A 68 28.25 23.93 10.52
C HIS A 68 28.25 25.21 11.34
N LEU A 69 28.68 25.10 12.59
CA LEU A 69 28.82 26.26 13.47
C LEU A 69 30.27 26.74 13.49
N VAL A 70 30.44 28.05 13.43
CA VAL A 70 31.75 28.66 13.51
C VAL A 70 32.37 28.38 14.89
N GLY A 71 33.60 27.84 14.89
CA GLY A 71 34.33 27.51 16.13
C GLY A 71 34.17 26.06 16.59
N LEU A 72 33.38 25.24 15.92
CA LEU A 72 33.35 23.80 16.16
C LEU A 72 34.15 23.05 15.10
N ALA A 73 34.95 22.05 15.54
CA ALA A 73 35.72 21.22 14.64
C ALA A 73 34.87 20.25 13.79
N TYR A 74 33.64 19.94 14.27
CA TYR A 74 32.73 19.03 13.62
C TYR A 74 31.32 19.66 13.55
N PRO A 75 30.55 19.34 12.51
CA PRO A 75 29.19 19.82 12.38
C PRO A 75 28.28 19.19 13.43
N VAL A 76 27.19 19.88 13.75
CA VAL A 76 26.13 19.39 14.63
C VAL A 76 25.02 18.80 13.76
N GLU A 77 24.57 17.60 14.10
CA GLU A 77 23.41 16.97 13.47
C GLU A 77 22.12 17.36 14.20
N GLU A 78 21.18 17.92 13.45
CA GLU A 78 19.80 18.06 13.88
C GLU A 78 18.97 16.93 13.29
N ARG A 79 18.22 16.23 14.11
CA ARG A 79 17.35 15.13 13.69
C ARG A 79 15.89 15.53 13.82
N SER A 80 15.16 15.38 12.73
CA SER A 80 13.71 15.49 12.74
C SER A 80 13.09 14.21 13.33
N GLU A 81 12.04 14.37 14.14
CA GLU A 81 11.21 13.24 14.57
C GLU A 81 10.39 12.66 13.42
N GLN A 82 10.21 13.42 12.36
CA GLN A 82 9.46 13.01 11.17
C GLN A 82 10.21 11.91 10.43
N ARG A 83 9.49 10.83 10.19
CA ARG A 83 9.98 9.71 9.39
C ARG A 83 9.12 9.58 8.15
N ASP A 84 9.77 9.58 7.00
CA ASP A 84 9.11 9.34 5.73
C ASP A 84 9.21 7.87 5.36
N ARG A 85 8.12 7.33 4.89
CA ARG A 85 8.04 5.99 4.34
C ARG A 85 7.42 6.08 2.95
N ALA A 86 8.08 5.51 1.96
CA ALA A 86 7.55 5.44 0.61
C ALA A 86 7.66 4.02 0.05
N MET A 87 6.71 3.66 -0.80
CA MET A 87 6.71 2.38 -1.50
C MET A 87 6.66 2.63 -3.00
N SER A 88 7.69 2.12 -3.70
CA SER A 88 7.76 2.12 -5.15
C SER A 88 7.34 0.75 -5.67
N VAL A 89 6.47 0.75 -6.64
CA VAL A 89 5.87 -0.46 -7.23
C VAL A 89 5.87 -0.33 -8.74
N ALA A 90 6.02 -1.47 -9.41
CA ALA A 90 5.79 -1.59 -10.83
C ALA A 90 4.76 -2.69 -11.10
N CYS A 91 3.94 -2.51 -12.12
CA CYS A 91 2.94 -3.47 -12.57
C CYS A 91 2.82 -3.46 -14.10
N ALA A 92 2.23 -4.50 -14.64
CA ALA A 92 2.00 -4.59 -16.08
C ALA A 92 0.71 -5.34 -16.37
N TRP A 93 0.02 -4.92 -17.42
CA TRP A 93 -1.14 -5.61 -17.97
C TRP A 93 -0.98 -5.85 -19.46
N PRO A 94 -1.43 -7.02 -19.97
CA PRO A 94 -1.60 -7.21 -21.39
C PRO A 94 -2.56 -6.18 -21.99
N HIS A 95 -2.40 -5.82 -23.25
CA HIS A 95 -3.28 -4.87 -23.91
C HIS A 95 -4.76 -5.28 -23.87
N ALA A 96 -5.05 -6.58 -23.82
CA ALA A 96 -6.40 -7.10 -23.65
C ALA A 96 -7.07 -6.68 -22.32
N GLN A 97 -6.27 -6.32 -21.30
CA GLN A 97 -6.76 -5.88 -19.97
C GLN A 97 -6.76 -4.36 -19.81
N ARG A 98 -7.10 -3.64 -20.87
CA ARG A 98 -7.11 -2.17 -20.89
C ARG A 98 -7.95 -1.55 -19.77
N ALA A 99 -9.04 -2.19 -19.35
CA ALA A 99 -9.90 -1.68 -18.28
C ALA A 99 -9.16 -1.55 -16.95
N ALA A 100 -8.31 -2.52 -16.59
CA ALA A 100 -7.50 -2.47 -15.36
C ALA A 100 -6.45 -1.35 -15.44
N ALA A 101 -5.83 -1.17 -16.61
CA ALA A 101 -4.88 -0.09 -16.84
C ALA A 101 -5.53 1.29 -16.69
N LEU A 102 -6.71 1.50 -17.28
CA LEU A 102 -7.48 2.75 -17.15
C LEU A 102 -7.95 3.00 -15.72
N ALA A 103 -8.32 1.94 -14.99
CA ALA A 103 -8.68 2.05 -13.58
C ALA A 103 -7.50 2.54 -12.74
N LEU A 104 -6.27 2.07 -13.00
CA LEU A 104 -5.08 2.58 -12.33
C LEU A 104 -4.80 4.05 -12.69
N GLU A 105 -4.90 4.40 -13.98
CA GLU A 105 -4.71 5.77 -14.45
C GLU A 105 -5.69 6.75 -13.78
N ALA A 106 -6.92 6.32 -13.52
CA ALA A 106 -7.93 7.13 -12.83
C ALA A 106 -7.64 7.38 -11.34
N LEU A 107 -6.69 6.65 -10.75
CA LEU A 107 -6.28 6.86 -9.35
C LEU A 107 -5.25 7.98 -9.18
N VAL A 108 -4.72 8.54 -10.25
CA VAL A 108 -3.75 9.65 -10.16
C VAL A 108 -4.41 10.86 -9.51
N GLY A 109 -3.76 11.40 -8.50
CA GLY A 109 -4.25 12.49 -7.66
C GLY A 109 -5.17 12.07 -6.51
N ARG A 110 -5.56 10.78 -6.43
CA ARG A 110 -6.42 10.26 -5.35
C ARG A 110 -5.61 9.72 -4.18
N LEU A 111 -6.28 9.67 -3.02
CA LEU A 111 -5.77 9.01 -1.84
C LEU A 111 -6.00 7.50 -1.96
N VAL A 112 -4.93 6.75 -1.89
CA VAL A 112 -4.94 5.30 -2.12
C VAL A 112 -4.27 4.53 -0.99
N CYS A 113 -4.65 3.28 -0.84
CA CYS A 113 -3.98 2.30 0.00
C CYS A 113 -3.31 1.27 -0.89
N LEU A 114 -1.99 1.18 -0.81
CA LEU A 114 -1.20 0.17 -1.50
C LEU A 114 -0.82 -0.93 -0.53
N LYS A 115 -1.15 -2.17 -0.86
CA LYS A 115 -0.73 -3.37 -0.12
C LYS A 115 0.09 -4.27 -1.03
N ASP A 116 1.21 -4.74 -0.53
CA ASP A 116 1.98 -5.75 -1.23
C ASP A 116 1.66 -7.16 -0.74
N ARG A 117 2.12 -8.16 -1.50
CA ARG A 117 1.96 -9.57 -1.16
C ARG A 117 2.73 -10.00 0.09
N TYR A 118 3.61 -9.17 0.63
CA TYR A 118 4.40 -9.43 1.83
C TYR A 118 3.77 -8.82 3.09
N GLY A 119 2.60 -8.19 2.97
CA GLY A 119 1.90 -7.58 4.07
C GLY A 119 2.28 -6.11 4.34
N ASN A 120 3.20 -5.53 3.55
CA ASN A 120 3.48 -4.11 3.68
C ASN A 120 2.30 -3.29 3.17
N MET A 121 2.01 -2.21 3.87
CA MET A 121 0.93 -1.29 3.52
C MET A 121 1.42 0.15 3.59
N VAL A 122 1.04 0.95 2.60
CA VAL A 122 1.27 2.39 2.55
C VAL A 122 -0.03 3.08 2.15
N ILE A 123 -0.38 4.13 2.86
CA ILE A 123 -1.51 5.01 2.54
C ILE A 123 -0.96 6.37 2.15
N GLY A 124 -1.38 6.88 1.01
CA GLY A 124 -0.92 8.17 0.51
C GLY A 124 -1.56 8.52 -0.82
N SER A 125 -1.31 9.71 -1.30
CA SER A 125 -1.75 10.11 -2.64
C SER A 125 -0.89 9.47 -3.72
N LEU A 126 -1.50 9.12 -4.85
CA LEU A 126 -0.78 8.70 -6.05
C LEU A 126 -0.44 9.95 -6.88
N PRO A 127 0.78 10.51 -6.75
CA PRO A 127 1.09 11.82 -7.33
C PRO A 127 1.29 11.76 -8.85
N SER A 128 1.86 10.67 -9.33
CA SER A 128 2.18 10.47 -10.74
C SER A 128 2.27 9.00 -11.07
N LEU A 129 2.10 8.70 -12.34
CA LEU A 129 2.15 7.37 -12.91
C LEU A 129 3.00 7.41 -14.18
N GLU A 130 4.11 6.69 -14.18
CA GLU A 130 4.91 6.51 -15.38
C GLU A 130 4.40 5.31 -16.16
N SER A 131 4.18 5.45 -17.45
CA SER A 131 3.73 4.36 -18.30
C SER A 131 4.69 4.11 -19.46
N ASN A 132 4.93 2.84 -19.76
CA ASN A 132 5.66 2.39 -20.92
C ASN A 132 4.88 1.27 -21.60
N CYS A 133 4.68 1.40 -22.91
CA CYS A 133 3.96 0.41 -23.70
C CYS A 133 4.93 -0.26 -24.67
N ASP A 134 4.93 -1.58 -24.68
CA ASP A 134 5.52 -2.38 -25.76
C ASP A 134 4.42 -3.06 -26.59
N GLU A 135 4.82 -3.96 -27.49
CA GLU A 135 3.89 -4.65 -28.40
C GLU A 135 2.84 -5.51 -27.67
N PHE A 136 3.17 -6.02 -26.48
CA PHE A 136 2.34 -7.00 -25.76
C PHE A 136 1.73 -6.46 -24.47
N MET A 137 2.41 -5.53 -23.80
CA MET A 137 2.08 -5.11 -22.44
C MET A 137 2.18 -3.60 -22.28
N ARG A 138 1.35 -3.10 -21.37
CA ARG A 138 1.46 -1.76 -20.82
C ARG A 138 2.00 -1.88 -19.39
N ARG A 139 3.17 -1.28 -19.14
CA ARG A 139 3.85 -1.27 -17.86
C ARG A 139 3.66 0.06 -17.18
N TYR A 140 3.55 0.02 -15.87
CA TYR A 140 3.45 1.19 -15.02
C TYR A 140 4.44 1.11 -13.88
N SER A 141 4.97 2.27 -13.49
CA SER A 141 5.75 2.44 -12.27
C SER A 141 5.32 3.70 -11.54
N PHE A 142 5.28 3.63 -10.23
CA PHE A 142 4.89 4.74 -9.38
C PHE A 142 5.41 4.57 -7.95
N THR A 143 5.40 5.67 -7.20
CA THR A 143 5.79 5.71 -5.79
C THR A 143 4.71 6.40 -4.98
N ILE A 144 4.34 5.79 -3.86
CA ILE A 144 3.41 6.37 -2.89
C ILE A 144 4.19 6.65 -1.61
N SER A 145 4.13 7.90 -1.16
CA SER A 145 4.66 8.30 0.15
C SER A 145 3.56 8.15 1.20
N HIS A 146 3.91 7.59 2.34
CA HIS A 146 2.97 7.41 3.44
C HIS A 146 2.58 8.77 4.03
N THR A 147 1.28 8.99 4.17
CA THR A 147 0.73 10.18 4.81
C THR A 147 -0.06 9.77 6.04
N ASN A 148 0.06 10.57 7.12
CA ASN A 148 -0.77 10.36 8.30
C ASN A 148 -2.17 10.93 8.05
N ARG A 149 -3.16 10.04 7.91
CA ARG A 149 -4.53 10.42 7.61
C ARG A 149 -5.22 11.15 8.77
N GLU A 150 -4.81 10.87 10.01
CA GLU A 150 -5.43 11.47 11.18
C GLU A 150 -5.14 12.97 11.27
N GLU A 151 -3.95 13.40 10.87
CA GLU A 151 -3.60 14.83 10.84
C GLU A 151 -4.32 15.60 9.72
N ALA A 152 -4.62 14.95 8.58
CA ALA A 152 -5.33 15.57 7.47
C ALA A 152 -6.81 15.86 7.79
N ILE A 153 -7.41 15.14 8.74
CA ILE A 153 -8.81 15.31 9.14
C ILE A 153 -8.98 16.45 10.17
N THR A 154 -7.94 16.80 10.91
CA THR A 154 -7.97 17.84 11.96
C THR A 154 -7.73 19.26 11.45
N LEU A 155 -7.43 19.42 10.15
CA LEU A 155 -7.15 20.72 9.53
C LEU A 155 -8.35 21.35 8.80
N ASP A 156 -9.54 20.78 8.92
CA ASP A 156 -10.75 21.40 8.39
C ASP A 156 -11.36 22.31 9.46
N PRO A 157 -11.38 23.63 9.23
CA PRO A 157 -11.85 24.63 10.21
C PRO A 157 -13.37 24.66 10.33
#